data_3da5b8e84afe9ba89d88f11382df4c3e
#
_entry.id   3da5b8e84afe9ba89d88f11382df4c3e
#
_cell.length_a   1.000
_cell.length_b   1.000
_cell.length_c   1.000
_cell.angle_alpha   90.00
_cell.angle_beta   90.00
_cell.angle_gamma   90.00
#
_symmetry.space_group_name_H-M   'P 1'
#
loop_
_entity.id
_entity.type
_entity.pdbx_description
1 polymer ?
#
loop_
_entity_poly.entity_id
_entity_poly.type
_entity_poly.pdbx_seq_one_letter_code
_entity_poly.pdbx_strand_id
1 'polypeptide(L)'
;TLTHNILPRLMDYAPDFIVLQAGADGLEEDPQSGLCYSNHGYWSAVSAFLDLKIPILVLGGGGYNPFTTARAWAGVWGLMIGQNPHTTECVPASRSVLESLHFPHRLGKNIPERWVSRLYDRQ
;
A
#
# COMPACT_ATOMS: atom_id res chain seq x y z
N THR A 1 -10.58 8.25 14.23
CA THR A 1 -9.88 8.11 12.94
C THR A 1 -8.41 8.50 13.07
N LEU A 2 -7.59 8.17 12.04
CA LEU A 2 -6.15 8.48 12.03
C LEU A 2 -5.91 9.97 12.30
N THR A 3 -6.47 10.83 11.46
CA THR A 3 -6.27 12.29 11.51
C THR A 3 -6.78 12.96 12.77
N HIS A 4 -7.89 12.51 13.33
CA HIS A 4 -8.51 13.18 14.49
C HIS A 4 -8.11 12.59 15.84
N ASN A 5 -7.68 11.33 15.88
CA ASN A 5 -7.44 10.66 17.15
C ASN A 5 -5.99 10.20 17.33
N ILE A 6 -5.33 9.71 16.28
CA ILE A 6 -4.00 9.13 16.40
C ILE A 6 -2.92 10.19 16.19
N LEU A 7 -2.98 10.93 15.09
CA LEU A 7 -1.93 11.93 14.80
C LEU A 7 -1.81 13.03 15.85
N PRO A 8 -2.90 13.60 16.41
CA PRO A 8 -2.78 14.57 17.50
C PRO A 8 -2.05 14.00 18.72
N ARG A 9 -2.39 12.79 19.15
CA ARG A 9 -1.73 12.13 20.28
C ARG A 9 -0.26 11.83 20.01
N LEU A 10 0.07 11.46 18.77
CA LEU A 10 1.45 11.26 18.35
C LEU A 10 2.25 12.57 18.43
N MET A 11 1.65 13.67 17.98
CA MET A 11 2.28 15.00 18.06
C MET A 11 2.42 15.47 19.50
N ASP A 12 1.45 15.23 20.37
CA ASP A 12 1.54 15.54 21.81
C ASP A 12 2.65 14.72 22.50
N TYR A 13 2.84 13.47 22.06
CA TYR A 13 3.92 12.60 22.55
C TYR A 13 5.32 13.08 22.09
N ALA A 14 5.38 13.79 20.96
CA ALA A 14 6.60 14.36 20.36
C ALA A 14 7.76 13.35 20.19
N PRO A 15 7.58 12.26 19.42
CA PRO A 15 8.62 11.26 19.26
C PRO A 15 9.79 11.78 18.42
N ASP A 16 10.99 11.31 18.70
CA ASP A 16 12.19 11.61 17.91
C ASP A 16 12.19 10.88 16.55
N PHE A 17 11.55 9.72 16.48
CA PHE A 17 11.34 8.97 15.23
C PHE A 17 10.12 8.03 15.34
N ILE A 18 9.64 7.56 14.19
CA ILE A 18 8.49 6.68 14.08
C ILE A 18 8.90 5.35 13.45
N VAL A 19 8.41 4.24 13.99
CA VAL A 19 8.41 2.95 13.30
C VAL A 19 6.98 2.64 12.87
N LEU A 20 6.74 2.63 11.57
CA LEU A 20 5.44 2.34 10.97
C LEU A 20 5.43 0.93 10.39
N GLN A 21 4.66 0.02 10.98
CA GLN A 21 4.39 -1.27 10.37
C GLN A 21 3.28 -1.09 9.32
N ALA A 22 3.63 -1.31 8.06
CA ALA A 22 2.76 -1.12 6.91
C ALA A 22 2.42 -2.47 6.25
N GLY A 23 1.74 -3.35 6.99
CA GLY A 23 1.20 -4.61 6.45
C GLY A 23 0.12 -4.33 5.40
N ALA A 24 0.07 -5.15 4.35
CA ALA A 24 -0.84 -5.01 3.21
C ALA A 24 -2.05 -5.97 3.28
N ASP A 25 -2.16 -6.75 4.34
CA ASP A 25 -3.22 -7.76 4.52
C ASP A 25 -4.61 -7.17 4.81
N GLY A 26 -4.70 -5.87 5.13
CA GLY A 26 -5.98 -5.16 5.23
C GLY A 26 -6.59 -4.74 3.89
N LEU A 27 -5.90 -4.92 2.78
CA LEU A 27 -6.37 -4.52 1.45
C LEU A 27 -7.51 -5.42 0.94
N GLU A 28 -8.38 -4.81 0.13
CA GLU A 28 -9.36 -5.55 -0.66
C GLU A 28 -8.63 -6.65 -1.46
N GLU A 29 -9.26 -7.83 -1.54
CA GLU A 29 -8.70 -8.97 -2.28
C GLU A 29 -7.49 -9.66 -1.59
N ASP A 30 -7.19 -9.32 -0.34
CA ASP A 30 -6.31 -10.18 0.47
C ASP A 30 -7.08 -11.44 0.92
N PRO A 31 -6.50 -12.63 0.78
CA PRO A 31 -7.21 -13.88 1.13
C PRO A 31 -7.39 -14.11 2.63
N GLN A 32 -6.68 -13.38 3.48
CA GLN A 32 -6.70 -13.57 4.93
C GLN A 32 -7.38 -12.43 5.69
N SER A 33 -7.81 -11.38 5.00
CA SER A 33 -8.44 -10.22 5.63
C SER A 33 -9.82 -9.94 5.06
N GLY A 34 -10.71 -9.43 5.92
CA GLY A 34 -12.02 -8.90 5.54
C GLY A 34 -12.13 -7.37 5.64
N LEU A 35 -11.01 -6.65 5.83
CA LEU A 35 -11.04 -5.20 6.05
C LEU A 35 -11.30 -4.39 4.78
N CYS A 36 -10.99 -4.91 3.62
CA CYS A 36 -11.33 -4.36 2.30
C CYS A 36 -10.88 -2.90 2.07
N TYR A 37 -9.71 -2.52 2.54
CA TYR A 37 -9.14 -1.21 2.24
C TYR A 37 -8.72 -1.14 0.76
N SER A 38 -8.89 0.03 0.15
CA SER A 38 -8.22 0.33 -1.12
C SER A 38 -6.76 0.72 -0.88
N ASN A 39 -5.90 0.51 -1.87
CA ASN A 39 -4.54 1.02 -1.80
C ASN A 39 -4.49 2.55 -1.73
N HIS A 40 -5.49 3.26 -2.27
CA HIS A 40 -5.64 4.69 -2.08
C HIS A 40 -5.78 5.08 -0.60
N GLY A 41 -6.68 4.43 0.14
CA GLY A 41 -6.86 4.67 1.57
C GLY A 41 -5.62 4.29 2.38
N TYR A 42 -4.98 3.18 2.02
CA TYR A 42 -3.74 2.71 2.63
C TYR A 42 -2.60 3.72 2.44
N TRP A 43 -2.37 4.22 1.22
CA TRP A 43 -1.35 5.24 0.93
C TRP A 43 -1.65 6.58 1.56
N SER A 44 -2.92 6.98 1.62
CA SER A 44 -3.32 8.20 2.33
C SER A 44 -2.97 8.14 3.81
N ALA A 45 -3.11 6.97 4.44
CA ALA A 45 -2.70 6.78 5.82
C ALA A 45 -1.16 6.88 5.96
N VAL A 46 -0.39 6.26 5.07
CA VAL A 46 1.09 6.35 5.08
C VAL A 46 1.54 7.79 4.85
N SER A 47 0.97 8.50 3.86
CA SER A 47 1.27 9.92 3.59
C SER A 47 1.08 10.79 4.83
N ALA A 48 0.01 10.55 5.59
CA ALA A 48 -0.28 11.33 6.79
C ALA A 48 0.83 11.21 7.86
N PHE A 49 1.54 10.08 7.94
CA PHE A 49 2.74 9.95 8.79
C PHE A 49 3.96 10.61 8.16
N LEU A 50 4.17 10.49 6.85
CA LEU A 50 5.30 11.11 6.16
C LEU A 50 5.22 12.64 6.23
N ASP A 51 4.02 13.21 6.23
CA ASP A 51 3.79 14.66 6.30
C ASP A 51 4.14 15.26 7.66
N LEU A 52 4.27 14.46 8.71
CA LEU A 52 4.74 14.92 10.02
C LEU A 52 6.21 15.36 9.99
N LYS A 53 6.97 14.95 8.96
CA LYS A 53 8.41 15.27 8.81
C LYS A 53 9.29 14.79 9.98
N ILE A 54 8.82 13.81 10.71
CA ILE A 54 9.57 13.09 11.73
C ILE A 54 10.32 11.94 11.03
N PRO A 55 11.58 11.64 11.37
CA PRO A 55 12.27 10.48 10.82
C PRO A 55 11.43 9.20 10.97
N ILE A 56 11.28 8.44 9.89
CA ILE A 56 10.39 7.27 9.88
C ILE A 56 11.07 6.05 9.28
N LEU A 57 10.93 4.92 9.96
CA LEU A 57 11.24 3.60 9.44
C LEU A 57 9.94 2.91 9.07
N VAL A 58 9.76 2.58 7.80
CA VAL A 58 8.60 1.82 7.32
C VAL A 58 8.97 0.35 7.20
N LEU A 59 8.27 -0.49 7.92
CA LEU A 59 8.39 -1.95 7.89
C LEU A 59 7.25 -2.53 7.08
N GLY A 60 7.49 -3.65 6.42
CA GLY A 60 6.46 -4.49 5.85
C GLY A 60 5.60 -5.14 6.95
N GLY A 61 4.87 -6.16 6.59
CA GLY A 61 3.99 -6.93 7.47
C GLY A 61 3.26 -7.99 6.65
N GLY A 62 2.02 -8.32 7.02
CA GLY A 62 1.15 -9.19 6.26
C GLY A 62 0.88 -8.66 4.85
N GLY A 63 0.33 -9.53 4.03
CA GLY A 63 0.00 -9.29 2.62
C GLY A 63 0.17 -10.60 1.86
N TYR A 64 -0.96 -11.25 1.54
CA TYR A 64 -1.00 -12.64 1.09
C TYR A 64 -1.55 -12.77 -0.33
N ASN A 65 -1.82 -11.65 -0.98
CA ASN A 65 -2.07 -11.57 -2.41
C ASN A 65 -0.86 -10.87 -3.06
N PRO A 66 -0.03 -11.58 -3.85
CA PRO A 66 1.22 -11.02 -4.38
C PRO A 66 1.01 -9.78 -5.27
N PHE A 67 -0.11 -9.70 -5.98
CA PHE A 67 -0.41 -8.54 -6.83
C PHE A 67 -0.75 -7.30 -6.02
N THR A 68 -1.66 -7.42 -5.05
CA THR A 68 -2.08 -6.28 -4.24
C THR A 68 -0.97 -5.82 -3.30
N THR A 69 -0.22 -6.76 -2.71
CA THR A 69 0.91 -6.48 -1.82
C THR A 69 2.04 -5.77 -2.55
N ALA A 70 2.45 -6.27 -3.73
CA ALA A 70 3.51 -5.64 -4.52
C ALA A 70 3.15 -4.21 -4.93
N ARG A 71 1.90 -3.99 -5.38
CA ARG A 71 1.38 -2.66 -5.75
C ARG A 71 1.34 -1.72 -4.55
N ALA A 72 0.85 -2.20 -3.39
CA ALA A 72 0.79 -1.42 -2.17
C ALA A 72 2.16 -0.92 -1.73
N TRP A 73 3.15 -1.81 -1.67
CA TRP A 73 4.50 -1.45 -1.22
C TRP A 73 5.29 -0.66 -2.26
N ALA A 74 5.08 -0.90 -3.56
CA ALA A 74 5.62 -0.03 -4.60
C ALA A 74 5.09 1.42 -4.45
N GLY A 75 3.80 1.57 -4.12
CA GLY A 75 3.22 2.87 -3.84
C GLY A 75 3.76 3.53 -2.57
N VAL A 76 3.97 2.77 -1.49
CA VAL A 76 4.62 3.28 -0.26
C VAL A 76 6.03 3.79 -0.57
N TRP A 77 6.82 2.99 -1.32
CA TRP A 77 8.14 3.42 -1.78
C TRP A 77 8.06 4.70 -2.62
N GLY A 78 7.11 4.75 -3.56
CA GLY A 78 6.85 5.95 -4.37
C GLY A 78 6.63 7.19 -3.49
N LEU A 79 5.75 7.10 -2.50
CA LEU A 79 5.49 8.20 -1.56
C LEU A 79 6.76 8.65 -0.81
N MET A 80 7.57 7.71 -0.34
CA MET A 80 8.81 8.01 0.39
C MET A 80 9.84 8.78 -0.45
N ILE A 81 9.85 8.55 -1.78
CA ILE A 81 10.73 9.26 -2.72
C ILE A 81 10.05 10.43 -3.46
N GLY A 82 8.86 10.85 -2.99
CA GLY A 82 8.15 11.99 -3.56
C GLY A 82 7.43 11.74 -4.87
N GLN A 83 7.16 10.47 -5.22
CA GLN A 83 6.36 10.09 -6.39
C GLN A 83 4.89 9.96 -6.01
N ASN A 84 4.00 10.12 -7.00
CA ASN A 84 2.56 9.98 -6.79
C ASN A 84 2.06 8.60 -7.26
N PRO A 85 1.81 7.63 -6.35
CA PRO A 85 1.33 6.30 -6.75
C PRO A 85 -0.12 6.30 -7.23
N HIS A 86 -0.90 7.34 -6.93
CA HIS A 86 -2.32 7.42 -7.29
C HIS A 86 -2.57 7.59 -8.80
N THR A 87 -1.53 7.89 -9.58
CA THR A 87 -1.60 8.06 -11.03
C THR A 87 -0.56 7.22 -11.77
N THR A 88 0.16 6.34 -11.06
CA THR A 88 1.26 5.58 -11.63
C THR A 88 0.75 4.33 -12.36
N GLU A 89 1.06 4.25 -13.65
CA GLU A 89 0.85 3.08 -14.50
C GLU A 89 2.06 2.13 -14.42
N CYS A 90 1.81 0.85 -14.63
CA CYS A 90 2.89 -0.13 -14.73
C CYS A 90 3.62 0.01 -16.07
N VAL A 91 4.95 0.05 -16.02
CA VAL A 91 5.75 0.01 -17.26
C VAL A 91 5.62 -1.37 -17.93
N PRO A 92 5.80 -1.47 -19.26
CA PRO A 92 5.62 -2.73 -19.99
C PRO A 92 6.38 -3.92 -19.41
N ALA A 93 7.62 -3.70 -18.96
CA ALA A 93 8.44 -4.75 -18.35
C ALA A 93 7.83 -5.29 -17.05
N SER A 94 7.34 -4.40 -16.16
CA SER A 94 6.65 -4.81 -14.93
C SER A 94 5.35 -5.53 -15.23
N ARG A 95 4.59 -5.04 -16.20
CA ARG A 95 3.35 -5.68 -16.65
C ARG A 95 3.61 -7.11 -17.11
N SER A 96 4.60 -7.34 -17.98
CA SER A 96 4.96 -8.67 -18.48
C SER A 96 5.31 -9.64 -17.35
N VAL A 97 6.03 -9.18 -16.33
CA VAL A 97 6.34 -9.99 -15.14
C VAL A 97 5.06 -10.32 -14.36
N LEU A 98 4.22 -9.33 -14.10
CA LEU A 98 2.97 -9.53 -13.34
C LEU A 98 2.01 -10.49 -14.05
N GLU A 99 1.89 -10.39 -15.39
CA GLU A 99 1.07 -11.29 -16.22
C GLU A 99 1.59 -12.74 -16.21
N SER A 100 2.89 -12.95 -15.98
CA SER A 100 3.49 -14.28 -15.88
C SER A 100 3.32 -14.94 -14.52
N LEU A 101 2.91 -14.19 -13.48
CA LEU A 101 2.75 -14.72 -12.12
C LEU A 101 1.55 -15.65 -12.03
N HIS A 102 1.73 -16.74 -11.29
CA HIS A 102 0.65 -17.64 -10.92
C HIS A 102 0.32 -17.45 -9.43
N PHE A 103 -0.96 -17.18 -9.15
CA PHE A 103 -1.46 -17.10 -7.79
C PHE A 103 -2.45 -18.25 -7.54
N PRO A 104 -2.04 -19.33 -6.84
CA PRO A 104 -2.83 -20.54 -6.65
C PRO A 104 -3.93 -20.35 -5.60
N HIS A 105 -4.76 -19.35 -5.79
CA HIS A 105 -5.90 -19.01 -4.94
C HIS A 105 -7.12 -18.68 -5.81
N ARG A 106 -8.33 -18.81 -5.23
CA ARG A 106 -9.57 -18.44 -5.94
C ARG A 106 -9.53 -17.03 -6.55
N LEU A 107 -8.89 -16.07 -5.86
CA LEU A 107 -8.71 -14.69 -6.33
C LEU A 107 -7.73 -14.59 -7.50
N GLY A 108 -6.84 -15.56 -7.68
CA GLY A 108 -5.89 -15.61 -8.77
C GLY A 108 -6.42 -16.23 -10.08
N LYS A 109 -7.65 -16.74 -10.08
CA LYS A 109 -8.24 -17.37 -11.27
C LYS A 109 -8.64 -16.35 -12.35
N ASN A 110 -9.05 -15.16 -11.93
CA ASN A 110 -9.46 -14.07 -12.81
C ASN A 110 -8.73 -12.80 -12.37
N ILE A 111 -7.50 -12.64 -12.81
CA ILE A 111 -6.64 -11.49 -12.46
C ILE A 111 -7.24 -10.23 -13.08
N PRO A 112 -7.70 -9.26 -12.27
CA PRO A 112 -8.21 -8.00 -12.80
C PRO A 112 -7.12 -7.22 -13.55
N GLU A 113 -7.47 -6.58 -14.65
CA GLU A 113 -6.55 -5.78 -15.46
C GLU A 113 -5.77 -4.75 -14.62
N ARG A 114 -6.42 -4.14 -13.62
CA ARG A 114 -5.77 -3.17 -12.73
C ARG A 114 -4.60 -3.73 -11.92
N TRP A 115 -4.54 -5.05 -11.70
CA TRP A 115 -3.44 -5.65 -10.95
C TRP A 115 -2.13 -5.68 -11.73
N VAL A 116 -2.21 -5.63 -13.05
CA VAL A 116 -1.04 -5.73 -13.94
C VAL A 116 -0.74 -4.44 -14.71
N SER A 117 -1.69 -3.49 -14.73
CA SER A 117 -1.56 -2.27 -15.53
C SER A 117 -1.22 -1.02 -14.72
N ARG A 118 -1.57 -0.96 -13.43
CA ARG A 118 -1.41 0.26 -12.64
C ARG A 118 -1.24 -0.03 -11.14
N LEU A 119 -0.68 0.93 -10.39
CA LEU A 119 -0.53 0.79 -8.94
C LEU A 119 -1.85 1.03 -8.18
N TYR A 120 -2.67 1.98 -8.60
CA TYR A 120 -3.91 2.39 -7.91
C TYR A 120 -5.09 1.45 -8.24
N ASP A 121 -6.04 1.31 -7.31
CA ASP A 121 -7.25 0.48 -7.50
C ASP A 121 -8.36 1.25 -8.20
N ARG A 122 -8.67 2.45 -7.69
CA ARG A 122 -9.74 3.34 -8.18
C ARG A 122 -9.23 4.77 -8.17
N GLN A 123 -9.71 5.56 -9.09
CA GLN A 123 -9.61 7.02 -9.04
C GLN A 123 -10.73 7.58 -8.17
#